data_e228c15c98c991a19eab14017be5fb44
#
_entry.id   e228c15c98c991a19eab14017be5fb44
#
_cell.length_a   1.000
_cell.length_b   1.000
_cell.length_c   1.000
_cell.angle_alpha   90.00
_cell.angle_beta   90.00
_cell.angle_gamma   90.00
#
_symmetry.space_group_name_H-M   'P 1'
#
loop_
_entity.id
_entity.type
_entity.pdbx_description
1 polymer ?
#
loop_
_entity_poly.entity_id
_entity_poly.type
_entity_poly.pdbx_seq_one_letter_code
_entity_poly.pdbx_strand_id
1 'polypeptide(L)'
;FISLGIPDSLFGTAWPAIYSELTLPISYGSFVTIIISCGTIISSLLSSRLLARFGTGFICIFSTALTAIALLLFSFSNNFYLLCVCALPLGLGAGAIDIALNNYVALHYSAIHMSFLHCFYGVGVSASPYILSKIIGSQGNWRIGYQTAASIQFAILLLLIATITLWGKTKISVSSASVRHGSSLSFRTIVRMPGVKEICCMFITSCGIEYTCGNWCSTFLVENKNMPIA
;
A
#
# COMPACT_ATOMS: atom_id res chain seq x y z
N PHE A 1 -8.01 5.43 0.33
CA PHE A 1 -6.63 5.63 -0.16
C PHE A 1 -5.69 6.27 0.86
N ILE A 2 -6.14 7.13 1.79
CA ILE A 2 -5.32 7.54 2.94
C ILE A 2 -4.79 6.30 3.70
N SER A 3 -5.66 5.33 3.92
CA SER A 3 -5.36 4.03 4.53
C SER A 3 -4.26 3.25 3.81
N LEU A 4 -4.11 3.44 2.50
CA LEU A 4 -3.07 2.80 1.70
C LEU A 4 -1.74 3.58 1.79
N GLY A 5 -1.81 4.93 1.74
CA GLY A 5 -0.62 5.77 1.80
C GLY A 5 0.11 5.75 3.15
N ILE A 6 -0.62 5.57 4.27
CA ILE A 6 -0.01 5.52 5.60
C ILE A 6 1.03 4.39 5.74
N PRO A 7 0.73 3.12 5.43
CA PRO A 7 1.70 2.04 5.53
C PRO A 7 2.89 2.16 4.57
N ASP A 8 2.65 2.68 3.36
CA ASP A 8 3.65 2.71 2.30
C ASP A 8 4.90 3.53 2.65
N SER A 9 4.72 4.69 3.28
CA SER A 9 5.84 5.57 3.66
C SER A 9 6.39 5.31 5.07
N LEU A 10 5.69 4.49 5.86
CA LEU A 10 6.03 4.28 7.27
C LEU A 10 7.37 3.54 7.41
N PHE A 11 7.59 2.50 6.60
CA PHE A 11 8.78 1.64 6.72
C PHE A 11 10.07 2.42 6.44
N GLY A 12 10.13 3.17 5.34
CA GLY A 12 11.32 3.95 4.99
C GLY A 12 11.68 5.00 6.03
N THR A 13 10.67 5.61 6.66
CA THR A 13 10.89 6.59 7.74
C THR A 13 11.32 5.93 9.04
N ALA A 14 10.77 4.75 9.36
CA ALA A 14 11.11 4.00 10.58
C ALA A 14 12.45 3.27 10.49
N TRP A 15 12.93 2.98 9.28
CA TRP A 15 14.09 2.09 9.07
C TRP A 15 15.34 2.54 9.82
N PRO A 16 15.73 3.84 9.88
CA PRO A 16 16.86 4.30 10.69
C PRO A 16 16.76 3.89 12.16
N ALA A 17 15.59 3.99 12.76
CA ALA A 17 15.39 3.58 14.15
C ALA A 17 15.38 2.05 14.31
N ILE A 18 14.82 1.33 13.34
CA ILE A 18 14.74 -0.14 13.38
C ILE A 18 16.11 -0.79 13.27
N TYR A 19 16.91 -0.42 12.25
CA TYR A 19 18.23 -1.07 12.08
C TYR A 19 19.20 -0.69 13.20
N SER A 20 19.11 0.53 13.72
CA SER A 20 19.92 0.96 14.85
C SER A 20 19.59 0.16 16.12
N GLU A 21 18.30 -0.03 16.44
CA GLU A 21 17.87 -0.78 17.62
C GLU A 21 18.17 -2.28 17.51
N LEU A 22 17.89 -2.87 16.34
CA LEU A 22 18.10 -4.31 16.12
C LEU A 22 19.54 -4.66 15.70
N THR A 23 20.44 -3.67 15.64
CA THR A 23 21.85 -3.83 15.22
C THR A 23 21.99 -4.54 13.86
N LEU A 24 21.14 -4.16 12.90
CA LEU A 24 21.10 -4.77 11.59
C LEU A 24 21.92 -3.96 10.57
N PRO A 25 22.47 -4.60 9.54
CA PRO A 25 23.01 -3.88 8.39
C PRO A 25 21.92 -3.06 7.69
N ILE A 26 22.27 -1.84 7.24
CA ILE A 26 21.33 -0.92 6.53
C ILE A 26 20.67 -1.63 5.35
N SER A 27 21.42 -2.46 4.61
CA SER A 27 20.94 -3.21 3.43
C SER A 27 19.79 -4.19 3.71
N TYR A 28 19.58 -4.58 4.98
CA TYR A 28 18.50 -5.51 5.34
C TYR A 28 17.10 -4.92 5.11
N GLY A 29 16.97 -3.59 5.09
CA GLY A 29 15.74 -2.92 4.68
C GLY A 29 15.29 -3.30 3.26
N SER A 30 16.23 -3.55 2.35
CA SER A 30 15.90 -3.99 0.99
C SER A 30 15.19 -5.33 0.94
N PHE A 31 15.52 -6.28 1.82
CA PHE A 31 14.81 -7.56 1.87
C PHE A 31 13.35 -7.40 2.30
N VAL A 32 13.10 -6.56 3.30
CA VAL A 32 11.74 -6.27 3.76
C VAL A 32 10.93 -5.61 2.64
N THR A 33 11.48 -4.61 1.97
CA THR A 33 10.80 -3.91 0.86
C THR A 33 10.57 -4.82 -0.34
N ILE A 34 11.50 -5.73 -0.66
CA ILE A 34 11.31 -6.74 -1.72
C ILE A 34 10.16 -7.68 -1.37
N ILE A 35 10.05 -8.13 -0.11
CA ILE A 35 8.96 -9.02 0.32
C ILE A 35 7.61 -8.30 0.22
N ILE A 36 7.53 -7.03 0.66
CA ILE A 36 6.31 -6.21 0.50
C ILE A 36 5.94 -6.11 -0.98
N SER A 37 6.90 -5.75 -1.85
CA SER A 37 6.67 -5.61 -3.29
C SER A 37 6.23 -6.92 -3.95
N CYS A 38 6.85 -8.05 -3.58
CA CYS A 38 6.41 -9.37 -4.07
C CYS A 38 4.97 -9.67 -3.64
N GLY A 39 4.61 -9.39 -2.40
CA GLY A 39 3.24 -9.53 -1.90
C GLY A 39 2.26 -8.66 -2.70
N THR A 40 2.60 -7.40 -2.94
CA THR A 40 1.80 -6.46 -3.73
C THR A 40 1.60 -6.97 -5.17
N ILE A 41 2.65 -7.43 -5.83
CA ILE A 41 2.57 -7.97 -7.20
C ILE A 41 1.68 -9.22 -7.23
N ILE A 42 1.88 -10.17 -6.32
CA ILE A 42 1.10 -11.40 -6.25
C ILE A 42 -0.38 -11.10 -6.06
N SER A 43 -0.71 -10.24 -5.08
CA SER A 43 -2.11 -9.91 -4.80
C SER A 43 -2.75 -9.12 -5.94
N SER A 44 -2.01 -8.22 -6.59
CA SER A 44 -2.49 -7.47 -7.76
C SER A 44 -2.84 -8.39 -8.93
N LEU A 45 -2.00 -9.38 -9.21
CA LEU A 45 -2.27 -10.38 -10.26
C LEU A 45 -3.49 -11.27 -9.95
N LEU A 46 -3.74 -11.55 -8.68
CA LEU A 46 -4.88 -12.36 -8.23
C LEU A 46 -6.17 -11.54 -8.06
N SER A 47 -6.05 -10.21 -7.94
CA SER A 47 -7.16 -9.32 -7.56
C SER A 47 -8.35 -9.40 -8.50
N SER A 48 -8.14 -9.54 -9.81
CA SER A 48 -9.24 -9.66 -10.78
C SER A 48 -10.14 -10.89 -10.52
N ARG A 49 -9.53 -12.02 -10.16
CA ARG A 49 -10.25 -13.25 -9.82
C ARG A 49 -10.96 -13.12 -8.46
N LEU A 50 -10.29 -12.52 -7.50
CA LEU A 50 -10.84 -12.31 -6.16
C LEU A 50 -12.02 -11.33 -6.20
N LEU A 51 -11.91 -10.24 -6.97
CA LEU A 51 -13.01 -9.26 -7.17
C LEU A 51 -14.22 -9.89 -7.83
N ALA A 52 -14.03 -10.73 -8.84
CA ALA A 52 -15.11 -11.44 -9.50
C ALA A 52 -15.84 -12.41 -8.56
N ARG A 53 -15.14 -13.01 -7.61
CA ARG A 53 -15.69 -14.00 -6.67
C ARG A 53 -16.31 -13.38 -5.42
N PHE A 54 -15.67 -12.40 -4.82
CA PHE A 54 -16.02 -11.87 -3.49
C PHE A 54 -16.59 -10.46 -3.52
N GLY A 55 -16.37 -9.73 -4.61
CA GLY A 55 -16.77 -8.32 -4.76
C GLY A 55 -15.84 -7.35 -4.06
N THR A 56 -15.93 -6.07 -4.47
CA THR A 56 -15.01 -5.01 -4.04
C THR A 56 -15.08 -4.76 -2.53
N GLY A 57 -16.27 -4.67 -1.95
CA GLY A 57 -16.44 -4.36 -0.52
C GLY A 57 -15.76 -5.39 0.39
N PHE A 58 -15.91 -6.67 0.09
CA PHE A 58 -15.27 -7.74 0.86
C PHE A 58 -13.74 -7.68 0.73
N ILE A 59 -13.23 -7.49 -0.48
CA ILE A 59 -11.77 -7.36 -0.70
C ILE A 59 -11.20 -6.18 0.07
N CYS A 60 -11.87 -5.02 0.06
CA CYS A 60 -11.43 -3.85 0.82
C CYS A 60 -11.37 -4.14 2.34
N ILE A 61 -12.40 -4.77 2.91
CA ILE A 61 -12.42 -5.14 4.33
C ILE A 61 -11.31 -6.11 4.67
N PHE A 62 -11.19 -7.20 3.90
CA PHE A 62 -10.18 -8.23 4.14
C PHE A 62 -8.76 -7.67 4.03
N SER A 63 -8.49 -6.87 2.99
CA SER A 63 -7.18 -6.26 2.76
C SER A 63 -6.83 -5.24 3.85
N THR A 64 -7.79 -4.40 4.27
CA THR A 64 -7.58 -3.45 5.37
C THR A 64 -7.34 -4.17 6.70
N ALA A 65 -8.05 -5.26 6.97
CA ALA A 65 -7.81 -6.09 8.16
C ALA A 65 -6.40 -6.70 8.13
N LEU A 66 -5.98 -7.22 6.96
CA LEU A 66 -4.68 -7.84 6.78
C LEU A 66 -3.54 -6.83 6.99
N THR A 67 -3.66 -5.62 6.44
CA THR A 67 -2.67 -4.55 6.63
C THR A 67 -2.66 -4.04 8.07
N ALA A 68 -3.82 -3.89 8.72
CA ALA A 68 -3.92 -3.46 10.11
C ALA A 68 -3.23 -4.45 11.06
N ILE A 69 -3.48 -5.75 10.88
CA ILE A 69 -2.84 -6.82 11.66
C ILE A 69 -1.33 -6.85 11.38
N ALA A 70 -0.92 -6.72 10.13
CA ALA A 70 0.49 -6.69 9.75
C ALA A 70 1.23 -5.53 10.44
N LEU A 71 0.69 -4.31 10.40
CA LEU A 71 1.27 -3.15 11.08
C LEU A 71 1.36 -3.35 12.60
N LEU A 72 0.32 -3.92 13.20
CA LEU A 72 0.34 -4.23 14.62
C LEU A 72 1.44 -5.25 14.96
N LEU A 73 1.58 -6.30 14.17
CA LEU A 73 2.64 -7.30 14.33
C LEU A 73 4.04 -6.71 14.11
N PHE A 74 4.20 -5.77 13.16
CA PHE A 74 5.43 -5.02 13.02
C PHE A 74 5.83 -4.33 14.33
N SER A 75 4.89 -3.74 15.04
CA SER A 75 5.16 -3.05 16.31
C SER A 75 5.68 -3.97 17.41
N PHE A 76 5.42 -5.26 17.35
CA PHE A 76 5.93 -6.27 18.28
C PHE A 76 7.19 -6.97 17.80
N SER A 77 7.71 -6.57 16.65
CA SER A 77 8.89 -7.24 16.07
C SER A 77 10.16 -6.91 16.84
N ASN A 78 10.81 -7.94 17.34
CA ASN A 78 12.08 -7.88 18.08
C ASN A 78 13.25 -8.50 17.28
N ASN A 79 12.99 -8.99 16.08
CA ASN A 79 14.00 -9.57 15.21
C ASN A 79 13.66 -9.38 13.73
N PHE A 80 14.68 -9.50 12.89
CA PHE A 80 14.56 -9.32 11.44
C PHE A 80 13.60 -10.32 10.78
N TYR A 81 13.59 -11.56 11.22
CA TYR A 81 12.75 -12.60 10.59
C TYR A 81 11.25 -12.30 10.76
N LEU A 82 10.87 -11.77 11.93
CA LEU A 82 9.48 -11.39 12.18
C LEU A 82 9.07 -10.19 11.31
N LEU A 83 9.96 -9.22 11.09
CA LEU A 83 9.72 -8.14 10.13
C LEU A 83 9.46 -8.69 8.72
N CYS A 84 10.26 -9.63 8.26
CA CYS A 84 10.07 -10.27 6.94
C CYS A 84 8.74 -11.03 6.85
N VAL A 85 8.37 -11.77 7.89
CA VAL A 85 7.08 -12.50 7.93
C VAL A 85 5.90 -11.54 7.87
N CYS A 86 5.96 -10.43 8.61
CA CYS A 86 4.91 -9.41 8.62
C CYS A 86 4.86 -8.56 7.33
N ALA A 87 5.97 -8.46 6.60
CA ALA A 87 6.06 -7.74 5.34
C ALA A 87 5.16 -8.35 4.24
N LEU A 88 5.04 -9.68 4.20
CA LEU A 88 4.25 -10.36 3.19
C LEU A 88 2.75 -10.04 3.28
N PRO A 89 2.07 -10.20 4.44
CA PRO A 89 0.66 -9.83 4.55
C PRO A 89 0.43 -8.32 4.34
N LEU A 90 1.38 -7.46 4.69
CA LEU A 90 1.31 -6.04 4.41
C LEU A 90 1.24 -5.77 2.91
N GLY A 91 2.15 -6.35 2.13
CA GLY A 91 2.15 -6.23 0.67
C GLY A 91 0.91 -6.84 0.01
N LEU A 92 0.50 -8.04 0.45
CA LEU A 92 -0.71 -8.70 -0.07
C LEU A 92 -1.96 -7.84 0.12
N GLY A 93 -2.13 -7.23 1.29
CA GLY A 93 -3.24 -6.34 1.58
C GLY A 93 -3.19 -5.06 0.74
N ALA A 94 -2.03 -4.42 0.64
CA ALA A 94 -1.85 -3.19 -0.12
C ALA A 94 -2.20 -3.36 -1.60
N GLY A 95 -1.67 -4.39 -2.26
CA GLY A 95 -1.94 -4.59 -3.69
C GLY A 95 -3.38 -4.99 -4.00
N ALA A 96 -4.04 -5.75 -3.12
CA ALA A 96 -5.42 -6.15 -3.35
C ALA A 96 -6.40 -4.97 -3.21
N ILE A 97 -6.22 -4.11 -2.21
CA ILE A 97 -7.10 -2.94 -2.01
C ILE A 97 -6.88 -1.89 -3.09
N ASP A 98 -5.65 -1.69 -3.54
CA ASP A 98 -5.32 -0.75 -4.61
C ASP A 98 -6.08 -1.09 -5.90
N ILE A 99 -5.94 -2.31 -6.39
CA ILE A 99 -6.66 -2.77 -7.59
C ILE A 99 -8.18 -2.74 -7.38
N ALA A 100 -8.67 -3.13 -6.20
CA ALA A 100 -10.10 -3.17 -5.92
C ALA A 100 -10.75 -1.78 -6.02
N LEU A 101 -10.13 -0.77 -5.42
CA LEU A 101 -10.67 0.58 -5.40
C LEU A 101 -10.46 1.29 -6.74
N ASN A 102 -9.30 1.14 -7.38
CA ASN A 102 -9.06 1.70 -8.71
C ASN A 102 -10.07 1.16 -9.73
N ASN A 103 -10.30 -0.16 -9.74
CA ASN A 103 -11.30 -0.78 -10.61
C ASN A 103 -12.72 -0.29 -10.31
N TYR A 104 -13.08 -0.19 -9.04
CA TYR A 104 -14.40 0.30 -8.64
C TYR A 104 -14.65 1.74 -9.09
N VAL A 105 -13.68 2.64 -8.86
CA VAL A 105 -13.79 4.04 -9.27
C VAL A 105 -13.79 4.18 -10.79
N ALA A 106 -12.96 3.42 -11.49
CA ALA A 106 -12.93 3.45 -12.96
C ALA A 106 -14.24 3.00 -13.60
N LEU A 107 -14.97 2.07 -12.98
CA LEU A 107 -16.25 1.56 -13.50
C LEU A 107 -17.48 2.42 -13.13
N HIS A 108 -17.43 3.14 -12.00
CA HIS A 108 -18.63 3.79 -11.45
C HIS A 108 -18.55 5.32 -11.40
N TYR A 109 -17.36 5.89 -11.58
CA TYR A 109 -17.11 7.32 -11.38
C TYR A 109 -16.30 7.92 -12.54
N SER A 110 -16.22 9.25 -12.59
CA SER A 110 -15.44 9.98 -13.59
C SER A 110 -13.96 10.07 -13.23
N ALA A 111 -13.12 10.47 -14.20
CA ALA A 111 -11.67 10.65 -14.02
C ALA A 111 -11.30 11.61 -12.87
N ILE A 112 -12.16 12.61 -12.57
CA ILE A 112 -11.97 13.54 -11.46
C ILE A 112 -11.93 12.78 -10.12
N HIS A 113 -12.82 11.82 -9.91
CA HIS A 113 -12.85 11.02 -8.68
C HIS A 113 -11.63 10.12 -8.56
N MET A 114 -11.10 9.63 -9.69
CA MET A 114 -9.83 8.90 -9.71
C MET A 114 -8.66 9.80 -9.25
N SER A 115 -8.63 11.05 -9.73
CA SER A 115 -7.62 12.03 -9.29
C SER A 115 -7.72 12.35 -7.80
N PHE A 116 -8.93 12.51 -7.25
CA PHE A 116 -9.13 12.69 -5.81
C PHE A 116 -8.65 11.48 -4.99
N LEU A 117 -8.89 10.28 -5.49
CA LEU A 117 -8.45 9.04 -4.86
C LEU A 117 -6.93 9.01 -4.69
N HIS A 118 -6.17 9.37 -5.74
CA HIS A 118 -4.71 9.47 -5.66
C HIS A 118 -4.23 10.68 -4.85
N CYS A 119 -4.97 11.79 -4.85
CA CYS A 119 -4.69 12.92 -3.96
C CYS A 119 -4.75 12.51 -2.48
N PHE A 120 -5.77 11.76 -2.08
CA PHE A 120 -5.88 11.23 -0.72
C PHE A 120 -4.79 10.20 -0.37
N TYR A 121 -4.31 9.43 -1.34
CA TYR A 121 -3.11 8.61 -1.16
C TYR A 121 -1.91 9.47 -0.82
N GLY A 122 -1.65 10.55 -1.59
CA GLY A 122 -0.56 11.49 -1.32
C GLY A 122 -0.63 12.15 0.07
N VAL A 123 -1.85 12.46 0.55
CA VAL A 123 -2.06 12.94 1.93
C VAL A 123 -1.60 11.88 2.95
N GLY A 124 -1.95 10.61 2.74
CA GLY A 124 -1.53 9.51 3.61
C GLY A 124 -0.02 9.33 3.65
N VAL A 125 0.62 9.31 2.47
CA VAL A 125 2.07 9.18 2.30
C VAL A 125 2.82 10.34 2.97
N SER A 126 2.29 11.56 2.91
CA SER A 126 2.91 12.74 3.51
C SER A 126 2.69 12.83 5.02
N ALA A 127 1.50 12.47 5.50
CA ALA A 127 1.16 12.55 6.91
C ALA A 127 1.91 11.52 7.77
N SER A 128 2.10 10.31 7.24
CA SER A 128 2.70 9.20 7.97
C SER A 128 4.12 9.46 8.47
N PRO A 129 5.08 9.91 7.63
CA PRO A 129 6.43 10.24 8.08
C PRO A 129 6.44 11.35 9.14
N TYR A 130 5.58 12.36 8.98
CA TYR A 130 5.48 13.46 9.93
C TYR A 130 4.99 12.99 11.30
N ILE A 131 3.95 12.16 11.34
CA ILE A 131 3.44 11.58 12.60
C ILE A 131 4.50 10.70 13.24
N LEU A 132 5.15 9.84 12.47
CA LEU A 132 6.18 8.93 12.97
C LEU A 132 7.39 9.68 13.51
N SER A 133 7.88 10.69 12.78
CA SER A 133 9.01 11.54 13.21
C SER A 133 8.71 12.23 14.55
N LYS A 134 7.50 12.80 14.71
CA LYS A 134 7.09 13.36 16.00
C LYS A 134 7.06 12.34 17.12
N ILE A 135 6.60 11.13 16.87
CA ILE A 135 6.55 10.06 17.88
C ILE A 135 7.96 9.63 18.25
N ILE A 136 8.84 9.40 17.28
CA ILE A 136 10.24 9.02 17.54
C ILE A 136 10.94 10.15 18.32
N GLY A 137 10.79 11.41 17.91
CA GLY A 137 11.43 12.54 18.57
C GLY A 137 10.94 12.78 20.01
N SER A 138 9.67 12.47 20.32
CA SER A 138 9.10 12.67 21.66
C SER A 138 9.24 11.46 22.58
N GLN A 139 9.16 10.25 22.05
CA GLN A 139 9.07 9.00 22.83
C GLN A 139 10.23 8.03 22.54
N GLY A 140 11.05 8.30 21.52
CA GLY A 140 12.20 7.47 21.15
C GLY A 140 11.84 6.07 20.65
N ASN A 141 10.57 5.78 20.34
CA ASN A 141 10.11 4.42 20.06
C ASN A 141 9.29 4.35 18.76
N TRP A 142 9.88 3.80 17.71
CA TRP A 142 9.24 3.58 16.41
C TRP A 142 8.02 2.64 16.47
N ARG A 143 7.98 1.72 17.46
CA ARG A 143 6.87 0.77 17.65
C ARG A 143 5.55 1.49 17.89
N ILE A 144 5.57 2.59 18.63
CA ILE A 144 4.38 3.41 18.91
C ILE A 144 3.83 4.01 17.61
N GLY A 145 4.73 4.38 16.68
CA GLY A 145 4.32 4.84 15.36
C GLY A 145 3.55 3.77 14.57
N TYR A 146 4.03 2.53 14.59
CA TYR A 146 3.31 1.41 13.98
C TYR A 146 1.99 1.07 14.68
N GLN A 147 1.93 1.17 16.02
CA GLN A 147 0.68 1.00 16.77
C GLN A 147 -0.33 2.09 16.43
N THR A 148 0.12 3.33 16.28
CA THR A 148 -0.72 4.44 15.86
C THR A 148 -1.28 4.21 14.46
N ALA A 149 -0.43 3.84 13.50
CA ALA A 149 -0.86 3.49 12.15
C ALA A 149 -1.84 2.31 12.13
N ALA A 150 -1.57 1.26 12.90
CA ALA A 150 -2.48 0.13 13.06
C ALA A 150 -3.83 0.55 13.64
N SER A 151 -3.85 1.43 14.65
CA SER A 151 -5.09 1.94 15.24
C SER A 151 -5.92 2.74 14.23
N ILE A 152 -5.28 3.55 13.40
CA ILE A 152 -5.96 4.27 12.30
C ILE A 152 -6.55 3.26 11.30
N GLN A 153 -5.79 2.22 10.93
CA GLN A 153 -6.27 1.17 10.03
C GLN A 153 -7.46 0.39 10.62
N PHE A 154 -7.43 0.07 11.90
CA PHE A 154 -8.57 -0.57 12.57
C PHE A 154 -9.80 0.34 12.62
N ALA A 155 -9.65 1.64 12.83
CA ALA A 155 -10.77 2.58 12.76
C ALA A 155 -11.38 2.62 11.35
N ILE A 156 -10.54 2.65 10.30
CA ILE A 156 -11.00 2.60 8.91
C ILE A 156 -11.66 1.25 8.61
N LEU A 157 -11.13 0.14 9.12
CA LEU A 157 -11.73 -1.19 9.00
C LEU A 157 -13.16 -1.22 9.59
N LEU A 158 -13.34 -0.65 10.77
CA LEU A 158 -14.67 -0.56 11.39
C LEU A 158 -15.65 0.27 10.55
N LEU A 159 -15.19 1.38 9.96
CA LEU A 159 -15.99 2.18 9.03
C LEU A 159 -16.36 1.39 7.77
N LEU A 160 -15.44 0.61 7.20
CA LEU A 160 -15.71 -0.23 6.04
C LEU A 160 -16.73 -1.33 6.36
N ILE A 161 -16.63 -1.96 7.54
CA ILE A 161 -17.59 -2.97 7.99
C ILE A 161 -18.97 -2.34 8.18
N ALA A 162 -19.06 -1.18 8.83
CA ALA A 162 -20.33 -0.46 9.04
C ALA A 162 -21.01 -0.06 7.72
N THR A 163 -20.20 0.23 6.67
CA THR A 163 -20.70 0.66 5.37
C THR A 163 -20.84 -0.47 4.35
N ILE A 164 -20.56 -1.72 4.70
CA ILE A 164 -20.57 -2.86 3.74
C ILE A 164 -21.89 -3.01 3.00
N THR A 165 -23.01 -2.73 3.68
CA THR A 165 -24.35 -2.81 3.09
C THR A 165 -24.59 -1.79 1.96
N LEU A 166 -23.83 -0.70 1.93
CA LEU A 166 -23.89 0.33 0.89
C LEU A 166 -23.25 -0.14 -0.41
N TRP A 167 -22.18 -0.96 -0.33
CA TRP A 167 -21.47 -1.50 -1.47
C TRP A 167 -22.30 -2.48 -2.30
N GLY A 168 -23.27 -3.16 -1.69
CA GLY A 168 -24.18 -4.07 -2.37
C GLY A 168 -25.32 -3.37 -3.14
N LYS A 169 -25.65 -2.14 -2.76
CA LYS A 169 -26.72 -1.35 -3.42
C LYS A 169 -26.27 -0.73 -4.74
N THR A 170 -24.98 -0.60 -4.96
CA THR A 170 -24.39 -0.16 -6.24
C THR A 170 -24.24 -1.30 -7.25
N LYS A 171 -25.08 -2.35 -7.19
CA LYS A 171 -25.39 -3.17 -8.36
C LYS A 171 -26.18 -2.28 -9.35
N ILE A 172 -25.51 -1.27 -9.88
CA ILE A 172 -25.95 -0.64 -11.10
C ILE A 172 -25.96 -1.78 -12.11
N SER A 173 -27.12 -2.02 -12.70
CA SER A 173 -27.21 -2.78 -13.92
C SER A 173 -26.19 -2.17 -14.87
N VAL A 174 -24.98 -2.75 -14.88
CA VAL A 174 -24.09 -2.59 -16.01
C VAL A 174 -24.97 -3.05 -17.16
N SER A 175 -25.57 -2.06 -17.83
CA SER A 175 -26.34 -2.25 -19.03
C SER A 175 -25.52 -3.23 -19.86
N SER A 176 -26.12 -4.37 -20.17
CA SER A 176 -25.52 -5.53 -20.87
C SER A 176 -24.90 -5.19 -22.23
N ALA A 177 -24.76 -3.90 -22.52
CA ALA A 177 -24.25 -3.36 -23.77
C ALA A 177 -22.72 -3.18 -23.83
N SER A 178 -21.98 -3.28 -22.73
CA SER A 178 -20.52 -3.12 -22.76
C SER A 178 -19.71 -4.27 -22.13
N VAL A 179 -20.34 -5.24 -21.48
CA VAL A 179 -19.72 -6.55 -21.25
C VAL A 179 -20.01 -7.43 -22.47
N ARG A 180 -19.66 -6.96 -23.65
CA ARG A 180 -19.23 -7.93 -24.65
C ARG A 180 -18.09 -8.69 -23.99
N HIS A 181 -18.21 -9.99 -23.96
CA HIS A 181 -17.13 -10.96 -23.80
C HIS A 181 -15.98 -10.54 -24.74
N GLY A 182 -15.26 -9.51 -24.34
CA GLY A 182 -13.95 -9.26 -24.88
C GLY A 182 -13.12 -10.42 -24.33
N SER A 183 -12.82 -11.39 -25.20
CA SER A 183 -11.77 -12.36 -24.94
C SER A 183 -10.66 -11.62 -24.23
N SER A 184 -10.32 -12.04 -23.02
CA SER A 184 -9.24 -11.41 -22.26
C SER A 184 -8.03 -11.35 -23.19
N LEU A 185 -7.66 -10.15 -23.63
CA LEU A 185 -6.55 -9.99 -24.55
C LEU A 185 -5.32 -10.61 -23.90
N SER A 186 -4.64 -11.45 -24.65
CA SER A 186 -3.39 -12.06 -24.16
C SER A 186 -2.41 -10.94 -23.76
N PHE A 187 -1.69 -11.13 -22.68
CA PHE A 187 -0.65 -10.19 -22.23
C PHE A 187 0.29 -9.78 -23.37
N ARG A 188 0.67 -10.75 -24.24
CA ARG A 188 1.46 -10.47 -25.45
C ARG A 188 0.80 -9.48 -26.41
N THR A 189 -0.51 -9.56 -26.57
CA THR A 189 -1.28 -8.66 -27.44
C THR A 189 -1.30 -7.25 -26.86
N ILE A 190 -1.52 -7.12 -25.55
CA ILE A 190 -1.54 -5.82 -24.86
C ILE A 190 -0.17 -5.12 -24.97
N VAL A 191 0.92 -5.83 -24.67
CA VAL A 191 2.28 -5.25 -24.75
C VAL A 191 2.68 -4.84 -26.17
N ARG A 192 2.03 -5.43 -27.20
CA ARG A 192 2.28 -5.07 -28.61
C ARG A 192 1.44 -3.90 -29.11
N MET A 193 0.47 -3.43 -28.33
CA MET A 193 -0.31 -2.25 -28.69
C MET A 193 0.61 -1.01 -28.75
N PRO A 194 0.41 -0.12 -29.73
CA PRO A 194 1.18 1.12 -29.82
C PRO A 194 0.94 2.00 -28.59
N GLY A 195 2.00 2.57 -28.04
CA GLY A 195 1.96 3.42 -26.84
C GLY A 195 2.05 2.68 -25.50
N VAL A 196 1.78 1.38 -25.45
CA VAL A 196 1.77 0.63 -24.17
C VAL A 196 3.17 0.50 -23.57
N LYS A 197 4.18 0.26 -24.40
CA LYS A 197 5.57 0.14 -23.93
C LYS A 197 6.09 1.46 -23.35
N GLU A 198 5.78 2.56 -24.02
CA GLU A 198 6.14 3.91 -23.60
C GLU A 198 5.49 4.28 -22.27
N ILE A 199 4.20 4.01 -22.14
CA ILE A 199 3.47 4.19 -20.87
C ILE A 199 4.06 3.32 -19.77
N CYS A 200 4.33 2.05 -20.02
CA CYS A 200 4.97 1.16 -19.03
C CYS A 200 6.35 1.69 -18.61
N CYS A 201 7.15 2.16 -19.55
CA CYS A 201 8.47 2.72 -19.25
C CYS A 201 8.36 3.97 -18.37
N MET A 202 7.42 4.88 -18.67
CA MET A 202 7.15 6.06 -17.86
C MET A 202 6.72 5.68 -16.43
N PHE A 203 5.82 4.71 -16.29
CA PHE A 203 5.37 4.24 -14.99
C PHE A 203 6.52 3.60 -14.18
N ILE A 204 7.31 2.73 -14.79
CA ILE A 204 8.48 2.10 -14.13
C ILE A 204 9.44 3.16 -13.62
N THR A 205 9.74 4.17 -14.42
CA THR A 205 10.66 5.24 -14.04
C THR A 205 10.08 6.10 -12.91
N SER A 206 8.84 6.56 -13.04
CA SER A 206 8.17 7.40 -12.06
C SER A 206 8.00 6.68 -10.70
N CYS A 207 7.42 5.49 -10.72
CA CYS A 207 7.23 4.68 -9.51
C CYS A 207 8.56 4.24 -8.90
N GLY A 208 9.59 3.98 -9.73
CA GLY A 208 10.92 3.63 -9.25
C GLY A 208 11.58 4.77 -8.46
N ILE A 209 11.46 6.01 -8.94
CA ILE A 209 11.95 7.20 -8.24
C ILE A 209 11.18 7.40 -6.94
N GLU A 210 9.84 7.39 -7.01
CA GLU A 210 8.96 7.57 -5.84
C GLU A 210 9.27 6.54 -4.76
N TYR A 211 9.33 5.27 -5.12
CA TYR A 211 9.59 4.17 -4.19
C TYR A 211 10.99 4.24 -3.57
N THR A 212 12.00 4.61 -4.37
CA THR A 212 13.38 4.77 -3.88
C THR A 212 13.48 5.94 -2.91
N CYS A 213 12.91 7.08 -3.23
CA CYS A 213 12.88 8.23 -2.34
C CYS A 213 12.11 7.92 -1.06
N GLY A 214 10.93 7.33 -1.14
CA GLY A 214 10.10 6.99 0.02
C GLY A 214 10.80 6.04 0.99
N ASN A 215 11.54 5.06 0.50
CA ASN A 215 12.20 4.07 1.36
C ASN A 215 13.58 4.49 1.86
N TRP A 216 14.33 5.29 1.11
CA TRP A 216 15.74 5.54 1.41
C TRP A 216 16.10 6.97 1.79
N CYS A 217 15.20 7.95 1.55
CA CYS A 217 15.47 9.36 1.86
C CYS A 217 15.82 9.58 3.33
N SER A 218 15.06 8.97 4.24
CA SER A 218 15.29 9.09 5.69
C SER A 218 16.65 8.51 6.07
N THR A 219 16.98 7.31 5.59
CA THR A 219 18.28 6.68 5.82
C THR A 219 19.43 7.52 5.26
N PHE A 220 19.26 8.06 4.05
CA PHE A 220 20.26 8.96 3.44
C PHE A 220 20.51 10.20 4.28
N LEU A 221 19.46 10.82 4.82
CA LEU A 221 19.58 12.02 5.66
C LEU A 221 20.30 11.72 6.97
N VAL A 222 20.00 10.59 7.60
CA VAL A 222 20.67 10.18 8.85
C VAL A 222 22.14 9.86 8.59
N GLU A 223 22.45 9.00 7.61
CA GLU A 223 23.82 8.50 7.40
C GLU A 223 24.74 9.51 6.71
N ASN A 224 24.25 10.29 5.75
CA ASN A 224 25.11 11.18 4.97
C ASN A 224 25.03 12.64 5.40
N LYS A 225 23.98 13.05 6.08
CA LYS A 225 23.78 14.43 6.56
C LYS A 225 23.86 14.54 8.07
N ASN A 226 24.09 13.43 8.79
CA ASN A 226 24.12 13.37 10.24
C ASN A 226 22.89 14.00 10.91
N MET A 227 21.73 13.87 10.26
CA MET A 227 20.48 14.35 10.85
C MET A 227 20.03 13.41 11.97
N PRO A 228 19.41 13.92 13.04
CA PRO A 228 18.90 13.08 14.11
C PRO A 228 17.81 12.13 13.58
N ILE A 229 17.68 10.97 14.22
CA ILE A 229 16.62 9.98 13.93
C ILE A 229 15.32 10.50 14.59
N ALA A 230 14.78 11.61 14.12
CA ALA A 230 13.54 12.18 14.64
C ALA A 230 12.89 13.12 13.60
#